data_d4dc96b898d34d5aefbe9a5087cd05e4
#
_entry.id   d4dc96b898d34d5aefbe9a5087cd05e4
#
_cell.length_a   1.000
_cell.length_b   1.000
_cell.length_c   1.000
_cell.angle_alpha   90.00
_cell.angle_beta   90.00
_cell.angle_gamma   90.00
#
_symmetry.space_group_name_H-M   'P 1'
#
loop_
_entity.id
_entity.type
_entity.pdbx_description
1 polymer ?
#
loop_
_entity_poly.entity_id
_entity_poly.type
_entity_poly.pdbx_seq_one_letter_code
_entity_poly.pdbx_strand_id
1 'polypeptide(L)'
;MMKQQKVASVATILKRELQPTIKEWLRRGNLVPELTDVPLSDTDRNAHLPKLYADLICRLRLAKDTHPPVSIAAAAHGKIRREQGYSASMLIEESRIFQVSTFSTLHVHQSELDPAKLLSDVMVIADEVDA
;
A
#
# COMPACT_ATOMS: atom_id res chain seq x y z
N MET A 1 -11.70 -34.93 11.16
CA MET A 1 -11.36 -34.49 9.81
C MET A 1 -10.77 -33.07 9.89
N MET A 2 -9.57 -32.92 9.41
CA MET A 2 -8.92 -31.63 9.46
C MET A 2 -9.46 -30.74 8.35
N LYS A 3 -9.99 -29.60 8.74
CA LYS A 3 -10.40 -28.57 7.80
C LYS A 3 -9.14 -28.03 7.14
N GLN A 4 -9.04 -28.16 5.83
CA GLN A 4 -7.94 -27.55 5.10
C GLN A 4 -8.04 -26.04 5.22
N GLN A 5 -7.02 -25.43 5.81
CA GLN A 5 -6.96 -24.00 5.92
C GLN A 5 -6.77 -23.41 4.53
N LYS A 6 -7.68 -22.54 4.12
CA LYS A 6 -7.60 -21.91 2.82
C LYS A 6 -6.50 -20.84 2.89
N VAL A 7 -5.44 -21.04 2.11
CA VAL A 7 -4.35 -20.08 2.00
C VAL A 7 -4.77 -18.97 1.06
N ALA A 8 -4.74 -17.73 1.53
CA ALA A 8 -5.03 -16.57 0.71
C ALA A 8 -3.72 -15.94 0.23
N SER A 9 -3.73 -15.39 -0.97
CA SER A 9 -2.59 -14.63 -1.48
C SER A 9 -2.56 -13.24 -0.83
N VAL A 10 -1.39 -12.61 -0.85
CA VAL A 10 -1.24 -11.22 -0.41
C VAL A 10 -2.20 -10.30 -1.18
N ALA A 11 -2.28 -10.47 -2.49
CA ALA A 11 -3.19 -9.69 -3.34
C ALA A 11 -4.65 -9.85 -2.91
N THR A 12 -5.08 -11.07 -2.60
CA THR A 12 -6.45 -11.34 -2.16
C THR A 12 -6.75 -10.66 -0.81
N ILE A 13 -5.81 -10.73 0.13
CA ILE A 13 -5.97 -10.10 1.43
C ILE A 13 -6.05 -8.58 1.30
N LEU A 14 -5.17 -7.98 0.53
CA LEU A 14 -5.18 -6.53 0.32
C LEU A 14 -6.47 -6.06 -0.34
N LYS A 15 -6.99 -6.82 -1.32
CA LYS A 15 -8.25 -6.49 -1.96
C LYS A 15 -9.42 -6.58 -0.97
N ARG A 16 -9.46 -7.66 -0.19
CA ARG A 16 -10.52 -7.90 0.79
C ARG A 16 -10.48 -6.88 1.92
N GLU A 17 -9.27 -6.53 2.38
CA GLU A 17 -9.06 -5.66 3.54
C GLU A 17 -8.67 -4.23 3.12
N LEU A 18 -9.09 -3.79 1.95
CA LEU A 18 -8.70 -2.48 1.40
C LEU A 18 -9.14 -1.34 2.31
N GLN A 19 -10.41 -1.31 2.72
CA GLN A 19 -10.93 -0.20 3.53
C GLN A 19 -10.27 -0.11 4.91
N PRO A 20 -10.10 -1.21 5.67
CA PRO A 20 -9.35 -1.16 6.91
C PRO A 20 -7.89 -0.71 6.73
N THR A 21 -7.25 -1.10 5.62
CA THR A 21 -5.87 -0.71 5.33
C THR A 21 -5.77 0.79 5.07
N ILE A 22 -6.70 1.35 4.29
CA ILE A 22 -6.76 2.80 4.02
C ILE A 22 -7.02 3.56 5.32
N LYS A 23 -7.91 3.06 6.16
CA LYS A 23 -8.21 3.67 7.45
C LYS A 23 -6.96 3.70 8.35
N GLU A 24 -6.19 2.64 8.37
CA GLU A 24 -4.92 2.58 9.12
C GLU A 24 -3.90 3.56 8.55
N TRP A 25 -3.80 3.68 7.23
CA TRP A 25 -2.94 4.65 6.57
C TRP A 25 -3.29 6.07 7.01
N LEU A 26 -4.58 6.41 6.99
CA LEU A 26 -5.05 7.73 7.38
C LEU A 26 -4.74 8.03 8.86
N ARG A 27 -4.98 7.05 9.73
CA ARG A 27 -4.68 7.17 11.16
C ARG A 27 -3.20 7.47 11.38
N ARG A 28 -2.32 6.73 10.71
CA ARG A 28 -0.87 6.94 10.83
C ARG A 28 -0.44 8.29 10.26
N GLY A 29 -1.00 8.67 9.12
CA GLY A 29 -0.71 9.96 8.48
C GLY A 29 -1.09 11.13 9.38
N ASN A 30 -2.22 11.04 10.06
CA ASN A 30 -2.69 12.08 10.96
C ASN A 30 -1.86 12.21 12.24
N LEU A 31 -0.99 11.26 12.53
CA LEU A 31 -0.06 11.33 13.65
C LEU A 31 1.26 12.00 13.30
N VAL A 32 1.49 12.31 12.02
CA VAL A 32 2.74 12.93 11.56
C VAL A 32 2.50 14.44 11.38
N PRO A 33 3.05 15.30 12.26
CA PRO A 33 2.78 16.75 12.22
C PRO A 33 3.16 17.37 10.88
N GLU A 34 4.27 16.95 10.28
CA GLU A 34 4.73 17.46 8.99
C GLU A 34 3.68 17.25 7.89
N LEU A 35 2.99 16.12 7.90
CA LEU A 35 1.94 15.83 6.91
C LEU A 35 0.64 16.56 7.23
N THR A 36 0.30 16.71 8.51
CA THR A 36 -0.94 17.39 8.91
C THR A 36 -0.86 18.90 8.76
N ASP A 37 0.34 19.46 8.65
CA ASP A 37 0.55 20.87 8.36
C ASP A 37 0.05 21.26 6.97
N VAL A 38 -0.05 20.29 6.04
CA VAL A 38 -0.67 20.53 4.74
C VAL A 38 -2.19 20.45 4.91
N PRO A 39 -2.95 21.54 4.60
CA PRO A 39 -4.38 21.60 4.90
C PRO A 39 -5.22 20.81 3.89
N LEU A 40 -5.25 19.50 4.03
CA LEU A 40 -6.07 18.61 3.22
C LEU A 40 -7.14 17.95 4.07
N SER A 41 -8.34 17.80 3.52
CA SER A 41 -9.38 16.96 4.13
C SER A 41 -8.95 15.49 4.10
N ASP A 42 -9.55 14.67 4.95
CA ASP A 42 -9.29 13.22 4.93
C ASP A 42 -9.63 12.62 3.58
N THR A 43 -10.71 13.08 2.94
CA THR A 43 -11.13 12.63 1.61
C THR A 43 -10.07 12.94 0.56
N ASP A 44 -9.55 14.16 0.54
CA ASP A 44 -8.51 14.56 -0.41
C ASP A 44 -7.20 13.83 -0.14
N ARG A 45 -6.88 13.60 1.14
CA ARG A 45 -5.64 12.95 1.56
C ARG A 45 -5.60 11.49 1.11
N ASN A 46 -6.73 10.77 1.18
CA ASN A 46 -6.77 9.35 0.83
C ASN A 46 -7.36 9.07 -0.57
N ALA A 47 -7.64 10.11 -1.36
CA ALA A 47 -8.35 9.96 -2.63
C ALA A 47 -7.65 9.04 -3.65
N HIS A 48 -6.31 8.98 -3.61
CA HIS A 48 -5.53 8.19 -4.56
C HIS A 48 -5.22 6.77 -4.09
N LEU A 49 -5.49 6.46 -2.82
CA LEU A 49 -5.11 5.17 -2.25
C LEU A 49 -5.78 3.98 -2.92
N PRO A 50 -7.09 4.02 -3.26
CA PRO A 50 -7.70 2.88 -3.96
C PRO A 50 -6.98 2.53 -5.25
N LYS A 51 -6.55 3.51 -6.04
CA LYS A 51 -5.81 3.27 -7.29
C LYS A 51 -4.41 2.75 -7.03
N LEU A 52 -3.72 3.28 -6.03
CA LEU A 52 -2.39 2.81 -5.65
C LEU A 52 -2.45 1.33 -5.24
N TYR A 53 -3.45 0.96 -4.44
CA TYR A 53 -3.62 -0.43 -4.05
C TYR A 53 -4.07 -1.32 -5.22
N ALA A 54 -4.91 -0.80 -6.12
CA ALA A 54 -5.29 -1.55 -7.33
C ALA A 54 -4.07 -1.88 -8.19
N ASP A 55 -3.16 -0.92 -8.37
CA ASP A 55 -1.91 -1.13 -9.11
C ASP A 55 -1.00 -2.13 -8.41
N LEU A 56 -0.86 -2.03 -7.09
CA LEU A 56 -0.07 -2.96 -6.30
C LEU A 56 -0.63 -4.38 -6.39
N ILE A 57 -1.94 -4.53 -6.24
CA ILE A 57 -2.62 -5.84 -6.33
C ILE A 57 -2.40 -6.45 -7.71
N CYS A 58 -2.54 -5.64 -8.77
CA CYS A 58 -2.29 -6.08 -10.14
C CYS A 58 -0.85 -6.59 -10.29
N ARG A 59 0.12 -5.83 -9.77
CA ARG A 59 1.53 -6.19 -9.83
C ARG A 59 1.84 -7.48 -9.08
N LEU A 60 1.22 -7.68 -7.91
CA LEU A 60 1.39 -8.89 -7.11
C LEU A 60 0.86 -10.14 -7.84
N ARG A 61 -0.08 -9.96 -8.76
CA ARG A 61 -0.68 -11.06 -9.55
C ARG A 61 0.08 -11.36 -10.83
N LEU A 62 1.02 -10.50 -11.23
CA LEU A 62 1.85 -10.75 -12.41
C LEU A 62 2.87 -11.85 -12.13
N ALA A 63 3.29 -12.54 -13.20
CA ALA A 63 4.38 -13.51 -13.12
C ALA A 63 5.67 -12.78 -12.68
N LYS A 64 6.44 -13.42 -11.80
CA LYS A 64 7.59 -12.78 -11.16
C LYS A 64 8.73 -12.43 -12.11
N ASP A 65 8.79 -13.09 -13.25
CA ASP A 65 9.76 -12.82 -14.31
C ASP A 65 9.27 -11.76 -15.30
N THR A 66 8.04 -11.26 -15.12
CA THR A 66 7.46 -10.23 -15.97
C THR A 66 7.82 -8.86 -15.39
N HIS A 67 8.40 -8.00 -16.22
CA HIS A 67 8.65 -6.61 -15.82
C HIS A 67 7.32 -5.87 -15.82
N PRO A 68 6.82 -5.46 -14.64
CA PRO A 68 5.59 -4.70 -14.57
C PRO A 68 5.79 -3.30 -15.17
N PRO A 69 4.75 -2.70 -15.74
CA PRO A 69 4.81 -1.31 -16.15
C PRO A 69 5.01 -0.39 -14.94
N VAL A 70 5.58 0.77 -15.17
CA VAL A 70 5.68 1.82 -14.14
C VAL A 70 4.27 2.17 -13.66
N SER A 71 4.09 2.28 -12.35
CA SER A 71 2.79 2.64 -11.79
C SER A 71 2.39 4.05 -12.18
N ILE A 72 1.36 4.17 -13.01
CA ILE A 72 0.80 5.46 -13.42
C ILE A 72 0.15 6.15 -12.22
N ALA A 73 -0.53 5.38 -11.38
CA ALA A 73 -1.18 5.92 -10.18
C ALA A 73 -0.15 6.47 -9.19
N ALA A 74 1.00 5.78 -8.99
CA ALA A 74 2.05 6.27 -8.11
C ALA A 74 2.68 7.57 -8.63
N ALA A 75 2.94 7.66 -9.94
CA ALA A 75 3.48 8.86 -10.55
C ALA A 75 2.51 10.03 -10.45
N ALA A 76 1.22 9.80 -10.71
CA ALA A 76 0.19 10.81 -10.60
C ALA A 76 0.02 11.29 -9.16
N HIS A 77 0.07 10.38 -8.18
CA HIS A 77 -0.01 10.71 -6.77
C HIS A 77 1.14 11.63 -6.34
N GLY A 78 2.36 11.31 -6.74
CA GLY A 78 3.54 12.13 -6.42
C GLY A 78 3.42 13.53 -7.01
N LYS A 79 2.96 13.66 -8.25
CA LYS A 79 2.75 14.96 -8.90
C LYS A 79 1.72 15.79 -8.15
N ILE A 80 0.57 15.20 -7.81
CA ILE A 80 -0.50 15.89 -7.10
C ILE A 80 -0.03 16.34 -5.73
N ARG A 81 0.71 15.49 -4.99
CA ARG A 81 1.24 15.84 -3.67
C ARG A 81 2.19 17.04 -3.76
N ARG A 82 3.04 17.10 -4.79
CA ARG A 82 3.93 18.26 -4.98
C ARG A 82 3.13 19.53 -5.25
N GLU A 83 2.06 19.43 -6.03
CA GLU A 83 1.16 20.58 -6.30
C GLU A 83 0.43 21.01 -5.02
N GLN A 84 0.19 20.09 -4.09
CA GLN A 84 -0.43 20.36 -2.80
C GLN A 84 0.57 20.91 -1.75
N GLY A 85 1.82 21.06 -2.12
CA GLY A 85 2.85 21.63 -1.25
C GLY A 85 3.71 20.60 -0.51
N TYR A 86 3.67 19.34 -0.92
CA TYR A 86 4.52 18.31 -0.30
C TYR A 86 5.98 18.46 -0.72
N SER A 87 6.88 18.43 0.25
CA SER A 87 8.32 18.32 0.03
C SER A 87 8.70 16.87 -0.29
N ALA A 88 9.94 16.66 -0.75
CA ALA A 88 10.47 15.32 -0.98
C ALA A 88 10.45 14.47 0.30
N SER A 89 10.81 15.05 1.45
CA SER A 89 10.82 14.32 2.72
C SER A 89 9.41 13.91 3.15
N MET A 90 8.41 14.73 2.86
CA MET A 90 7.00 14.40 3.13
C MET A 90 6.52 13.25 2.25
N LEU A 91 6.93 13.21 0.99
CA LEU A 91 6.61 12.09 0.09
C LEU A 91 7.23 10.79 0.58
N ILE A 92 8.48 10.83 1.05
CA ILE A 92 9.16 9.66 1.62
C ILE A 92 8.42 9.16 2.86
N GLU A 93 8.03 10.06 3.74
CA GLU A 93 7.29 9.73 4.96
C GLU A 93 5.94 9.09 4.62
N GLU A 94 5.21 9.64 3.64
CA GLU A 94 3.93 9.09 3.20
C GLU A 94 4.09 7.71 2.57
N SER A 95 5.17 7.48 1.82
CA SER A 95 5.50 6.18 1.26
C SER A 95 5.80 5.15 2.35
N ARG A 96 6.51 5.56 3.40
CA ARG A 96 6.77 4.71 4.56
C ARG A 96 5.45 4.31 5.25
N ILE A 97 4.53 5.25 5.41
CA ILE A 97 3.22 4.99 6.01
C ILE A 97 2.42 3.99 5.16
N PHE A 98 2.48 4.12 3.84
CA PHE A 98 1.84 3.18 2.92
C PHE A 98 2.39 1.77 3.13
N GLN A 99 3.70 1.63 3.18
CA GLN A 99 4.36 0.34 3.39
C GLN A 99 3.98 -0.28 4.74
N VAL A 100 4.08 0.49 5.82
CA VAL A 100 3.79 0.00 7.17
C VAL A 100 2.31 -0.37 7.32
N SER A 101 1.41 0.43 6.75
CA SER A 101 -0.04 0.15 6.79
C SER A 101 -0.36 -1.14 6.04
N THR A 102 0.27 -1.36 4.89
CA THR A 102 0.13 -2.59 4.11
C THR A 102 0.63 -3.79 4.92
N PHE A 103 1.82 -3.69 5.49
CA PHE A 103 2.39 -4.78 6.29
C PHE A 103 1.59 -5.04 7.56
N SER A 104 1.00 -4.01 8.17
CA SER A 104 0.12 -4.17 9.32
C SER A 104 -1.09 -5.04 8.99
N THR A 105 -1.72 -4.82 7.83
CA THR A 105 -2.82 -5.65 7.35
C THR A 105 -2.36 -7.11 7.17
N LEU A 106 -1.21 -7.32 6.55
CA LEU A 106 -0.67 -8.66 6.34
C LEU A 106 -0.33 -9.35 7.65
N HIS A 107 0.18 -8.60 8.62
CA HIS A 107 0.50 -9.13 9.94
C HIS A 107 -0.76 -9.63 10.65
N VAL A 108 -1.84 -8.87 10.62
CA VAL A 108 -3.12 -9.27 11.23
C VAL A 108 -3.64 -10.56 10.60
N HIS A 109 -3.43 -10.76 9.31
CA HIS A 109 -3.92 -11.91 8.55
C HIS A 109 -2.83 -12.93 8.22
N GLN A 110 -1.70 -12.92 8.95
CA GLN A 110 -0.54 -13.74 8.61
C GLN A 110 -0.83 -15.25 8.60
N SER A 111 -1.78 -15.71 9.39
CA SER A 111 -2.16 -17.12 9.42
C SER A 111 -2.78 -17.62 8.13
N GLU A 112 -3.30 -16.71 7.30
CA GLU A 112 -3.90 -17.03 6.00
C GLU A 112 -2.86 -17.02 4.87
N LEU A 113 -1.64 -16.52 5.11
CA LEU A 113 -0.62 -16.33 4.09
C LEU A 113 0.25 -17.58 3.92
N ASP A 114 0.71 -17.79 2.67
CA ASP A 114 1.69 -18.82 2.36
C ASP A 114 3.09 -18.30 2.67
N PRO A 115 3.77 -18.85 3.70
CA PRO A 115 5.11 -18.37 4.05
C PRO A 115 6.13 -18.49 2.92
N ALA A 116 5.95 -19.46 2.04
CA ALA A 116 6.88 -19.67 0.94
C ALA A 116 6.86 -18.53 -0.09
N LYS A 117 5.74 -17.82 -0.21
CA LYS A 117 5.57 -16.70 -1.16
C LYS A 117 5.66 -15.34 -0.50
N LEU A 118 5.57 -15.29 0.83
CA LEU A 118 5.45 -14.03 1.56
C LEU A 118 6.63 -13.11 1.31
N LEU A 119 7.85 -13.62 1.39
CA LEU A 119 9.06 -12.79 1.24
C LEU A 119 9.14 -12.16 -0.14
N SER A 120 8.86 -12.91 -1.20
CA SER A 120 8.89 -12.35 -2.55
C SER A 120 7.77 -11.32 -2.78
N ASP A 121 6.61 -11.51 -2.17
CA ASP A 121 5.52 -10.53 -2.22
C ASP A 121 5.87 -9.26 -1.46
N VAL A 122 6.55 -9.38 -0.31
CA VAL A 122 7.07 -8.22 0.44
C VAL A 122 8.04 -7.42 -0.41
N MET A 123 8.90 -8.09 -1.17
CA MET A 123 9.83 -7.43 -2.09
C MET A 123 9.10 -6.64 -3.18
N VAL A 124 8.01 -7.18 -3.72
CA VAL A 124 7.18 -6.47 -4.71
C VAL A 124 6.56 -5.21 -4.08
N ILE A 125 6.05 -5.32 -2.87
CA ILE A 125 5.45 -4.17 -2.16
C ILE A 125 6.49 -3.07 -1.93
N ALA A 126 7.68 -3.45 -1.46
CA ALA A 126 8.74 -2.49 -1.20
C ALA A 126 9.19 -1.79 -2.49
N ASP A 127 9.29 -2.54 -3.58
CA ASP A 127 9.69 -1.98 -4.88
C ASP A 127 8.64 -1.02 -5.44
N GLU A 128 7.35 -1.33 -5.27
CA GLU A 128 6.26 -0.45 -5.73
C GLU A 128 6.27 0.87 -4.98
N VAL A 129 6.55 0.86 -3.68
CA VAL A 129 6.59 2.07 -2.85
C VAL A 129 7.74 2.99 -3.27
N ASP A 130 8.85 2.42 -3.73
CA ASP A 130 10.03 3.19 -4.13
C ASP A 130 9.97 3.67 -5.58
N ALA A 131 8.96 3.27 -6.31
CA ALA A 131 8.83 3.61 -7.73
C ALA A 131 8.48 5.07 -7.96
#